data_dc50d4f7d752468a2c5ee59fd11e913d
#
_entry.id   dc50d4f7d752468a2c5ee59fd11e913d
#
_cell.length_a   1.000
_cell.length_b   1.000
_cell.length_c   1.000
_cell.angle_alpha   90.00
_cell.angle_beta   90.00
_cell.angle_gamma   90.00
#
_symmetry.space_group_name_H-M   'P 1'
#
loop_
_entity.id
_entity.type
_entity.pdbx_description
1 polymer ?
#
loop_
_entity_poly.entity_id
_entity_poly.type
_entity_poly.pdbx_seq_one_letter_code
_entity_poly.pdbx_strand_id
1 'polypeptide(L)'
;MKLVLPLPHVKPQKGNKMDITNAEFVISNTDVRKCPAGTFPEYAFIGRSNVGKSSLINMLTGRKGLAMTSATPGKTMLINHFLINKSWYIVDLPGYGYAKRGQKGQEQIKRIIESYILQREQMTCLFVLIDIRLAPQAIDLEFTEWLGENGVPFAIVFTKADKLKGGRLNTHINEYLEQLKEQWEELPPY
;
A
#
# COMPACT_ATOMS: atom_id res chain seq x y z
N MET A 1 -3.11 24.46 -6.60
CA MET A 1 -3.63 23.61 -7.70
C MET A 1 -3.96 22.27 -7.06
N LYS A 2 -5.20 21.79 -7.16
CA LYS A 2 -5.59 20.51 -6.58
C LYS A 2 -5.16 19.34 -7.46
N LEU A 3 -4.90 18.20 -6.85
CA LEU A 3 -4.43 16.98 -7.51
C LEU A 3 -5.56 16.21 -8.17
N VAL A 4 -5.30 15.60 -9.32
CA VAL A 4 -6.18 14.65 -10.01
C VAL A 4 -5.39 13.39 -10.31
N LEU A 5 -5.92 12.22 -9.94
CA LEU A 5 -5.27 10.95 -10.28
C LEU A 5 -5.54 10.56 -11.73
N PRO A 6 -4.51 10.20 -12.50
CA PRO A 6 -4.69 9.65 -13.84
C PRO A 6 -5.12 8.17 -13.76
N LEU A 7 -6.25 7.89 -13.14
CA LEU A 7 -6.79 6.53 -13.17
C LEU A 7 -7.59 6.32 -14.45
N PRO A 8 -7.37 5.22 -15.19
CA PRO A 8 -8.31 4.84 -16.21
C PRO A 8 -9.68 4.65 -15.55
N HIS A 9 -10.73 5.23 -16.14
CA HIS A 9 -12.12 5.02 -15.72
C HIS A 9 -12.48 3.53 -15.91
N VAL A 10 -12.05 2.70 -14.99
CA VAL A 10 -12.47 1.31 -14.93
C VAL A 10 -13.87 1.31 -14.33
N LYS A 11 -14.89 1.24 -15.19
CA LYS A 11 -16.23 0.91 -14.71
C LYS A 11 -16.14 -0.40 -13.94
N PRO A 12 -16.70 -0.50 -12.73
CA PRO A 12 -16.74 -1.75 -12.01
C PRO A 12 -17.45 -2.78 -12.88
N GLN A 13 -16.69 -3.61 -13.56
CA GLN A 13 -17.24 -4.80 -14.19
C GLN A 13 -17.76 -5.66 -13.03
N LYS A 14 -18.96 -6.23 -13.18
CA LYS A 14 -19.41 -7.32 -12.29
C LYS A 14 -18.34 -8.41 -12.41
N GLY A 15 -17.33 -8.32 -11.53
CA GLY A 15 -16.10 -9.07 -11.67
C GLY A 15 -16.38 -10.54 -11.40
N ASN A 16 -15.85 -11.38 -12.25
CA ASN A 16 -15.57 -12.76 -11.87
C ASN A 16 -14.73 -12.67 -10.59
N LYS A 17 -15.20 -13.31 -9.53
CA LYS A 17 -14.45 -13.43 -8.28
C LYS A 17 -13.07 -14.01 -8.61
N MET A 18 -12.01 -13.24 -8.44
CA MET A 18 -10.67 -13.73 -8.66
C MET A 18 -10.28 -14.54 -7.43
N ASP A 19 -10.33 -15.86 -7.53
CA ASP A 19 -9.88 -16.73 -6.45
C ASP A 19 -8.33 -16.87 -6.52
N ILE A 20 -7.66 -16.56 -5.42
CA ILE A 20 -6.25 -16.84 -5.26
C ILE A 20 -6.11 -18.31 -4.84
N THR A 21 -5.65 -19.15 -5.77
CA THR A 21 -5.46 -20.58 -5.56
C THR A 21 -4.01 -20.94 -5.22
N ASN A 22 -3.07 -20.10 -5.67
CA ASN A 22 -1.65 -20.26 -5.39
C ASN A 22 -1.02 -18.92 -5.01
N ALA A 23 -0.15 -18.95 -4.00
CA ALA A 23 0.65 -17.80 -3.59
C ALA A 23 2.01 -18.29 -3.08
N GLU A 24 3.10 -17.82 -3.67
CA GLU A 24 4.46 -18.25 -3.35
C GLU A 24 5.37 -17.04 -3.13
N PHE A 25 6.20 -17.10 -2.08
CA PHE A 25 7.27 -16.14 -1.90
C PHE A 25 8.34 -16.35 -2.99
N VAL A 26 8.77 -15.27 -3.63
CA VAL A 26 9.76 -15.33 -4.71
C VAL A 26 11.09 -14.73 -4.26
N ILE A 27 11.10 -13.48 -3.81
CA ILE A 27 12.34 -12.77 -3.47
C ILE A 27 12.09 -11.63 -2.49
N SER A 28 13.11 -11.33 -1.70
CA SER A 28 13.25 -10.10 -0.90
C SER A 28 14.51 -9.36 -1.31
N ASN A 29 14.39 -8.05 -1.55
CA ASN A 29 15.56 -7.23 -1.89
C ASN A 29 15.35 -5.75 -1.49
N THR A 30 16.40 -4.93 -1.63
CA THR A 30 16.39 -3.48 -1.38
C THR A 30 16.62 -2.66 -2.65
N ASP A 31 16.79 -3.32 -3.79
CA ASP A 31 17.13 -2.70 -5.07
C ASP A 31 16.10 -3.07 -6.12
N VAL A 32 15.40 -2.07 -6.68
CA VAL A 32 14.37 -2.27 -7.68
C VAL A 32 14.86 -3.07 -8.90
N ARG A 33 16.15 -2.94 -9.25
CA ARG A 33 16.76 -3.68 -10.38
C ARG A 33 16.86 -5.19 -10.15
N LYS A 34 16.72 -5.63 -8.89
CA LYS A 34 16.71 -7.03 -8.48
C LYS A 34 15.30 -7.60 -8.31
N CYS A 35 14.28 -6.82 -8.61
CA CYS A 35 12.90 -7.31 -8.66
C CYS A 35 12.74 -8.33 -9.81
N PRO A 36 11.72 -9.21 -9.75
CA PRO A 36 11.51 -10.23 -10.78
C PRO A 36 11.48 -9.62 -12.18
N ALA A 37 12.19 -10.27 -13.10
CA ALA A 37 12.13 -9.91 -14.51
C ALA A 37 10.79 -10.34 -15.14
N GLY A 38 10.38 -9.70 -16.24
CA GLY A 38 9.17 -10.04 -16.97
C GLY A 38 8.12 -8.94 -16.94
N THR A 39 6.90 -9.28 -17.39
CA THR A 39 5.81 -8.33 -17.63
C THR A 39 4.58 -8.57 -16.74
N PHE A 40 4.68 -9.44 -15.75
CA PHE A 40 3.55 -9.68 -14.86
C PHE A 40 3.19 -8.41 -14.07
N PRO A 41 1.90 -8.06 -13.99
CA PRO A 41 1.47 -6.89 -13.23
C PRO A 41 1.77 -7.08 -11.74
N GLU A 42 2.14 -5.98 -11.10
CA GLU A 42 2.44 -5.91 -9.68
C GLU A 42 1.43 -5.01 -8.96
N TYR A 43 0.86 -5.53 -7.90
CA TYR A 43 -0.01 -4.80 -6.99
C TYR A 43 0.72 -4.63 -5.66
N ALA A 44 1.19 -3.42 -5.42
CA ALA A 44 2.03 -3.13 -4.27
C ALA A 44 1.21 -2.66 -3.05
N PHE A 45 1.64 -3.05 -1.87
CA PHE A 45 1.01 -2.71 -0.59
C PHE A 45 2.01 -1.95 0.26
N ILE A 46 1.59 -0.78 0.75
CA ILE A 46 2.38 0.08 1.61
C ILE A 46 1.51 0.65 2.73
N GLY A 47 2.13 1.14 3.79
CA GLY A 47 1.46 1.79 4.90
C GLY A 47 2.39 1.90 6.09
N ARG A 48 1.93 2.55 7.16
CA ARG A 48 2.72 2.70 8.39
C ARG A 48 2.92 1.36 9.10
N SER A 49 3.91 1.31 9.98
CA SER A 49 4.12 0.14 10.84
C SER A 49 2.85 -0.23 11.61
N ASN A 50 2.56 -1.52 11.68
CA ASN A 50 1.41 -2.08 12.40
C ASN A 50 0.03 -1.64 11.85
N VAL A 51 -0.04 -1.13 10.63
CA VAL A 51 -1.30 -0.79 9.96
C VAL A 51 -2.15 -2.04 9.64
N GLY A 52 -1.53 -3.22 9.58
CA GLY A 52 -2.20 -4.50 9.26
C GLY A 52 -1.83 -5.06 7.88
N LYS A 53 -0.78 -4.53 7.23
CA LYS A 53 -0.38 -4.89 5.87
C LYS A 53 -0.12 -6.39 5.69
N SER A 54 0.77 -7.00 6.47
CA SER A 54 1.04 -8.45 6.40
C SER A 54 -0.17 -9.30 6.73
N SER A 55 -1.03 -8.85 7.65
CA SER A 55 -2.29 -9.54 7.95
C SER A 55 -3.25 -9.53 6.76
N LEU A 56 -3.35 -8.40 6.07
CA LEU A 56 -4.16 -8.26 4.86
C LEU A 56 -3.64 -9.18 3.74
N ILE A 57 -2.33 -9.18 3.48
CA ILE A 57 -1.71 -10.03 2.46
C ILE A 57 -1.96 -11.52 2.78
N ASN A 58 -1.76 -11.94 4.04
CA ASN A 58 -2.03 -13.31 4.46
C ASN A 58 -3.51 -13.69 4.31
N MET A 59 -4.43 -12.76 4.61
CA MET A 59 -5.87 -12.97 4.43
C MET A 59 -6.23 -13.12 2.94
N LEU A 60 -5.76 -12.22 2.09
CA LEU A 60 -6.03 -12.25 0.65
C LEU A 60 -5.52 -13.53 0.00
N THR A 61 -4.36 -14.01 0.42
CA THR A 61 -3.73 -15.21 -0.12
C THR A 61 -4.23 -16.51 0.52
N GLY A 62 -5.05 -16.42 1.57
CA GLY A 62 -5.48 -17.59 2.34
C GLY A 62 -4.33 -18.33 3.05
N ARG A 63 -3.12 -17.74 3.13
CA ARG A 63 -1.90 -18.38 3.65
C ARG A 63 -1.41 -17.70 4.93
N LYS A 64 -1.49 -18.43 6.04
CA LYS A 64 -0.93 -17.97 7.31
C LYS A 64 0.60 -17.92 7.21
N GLY A 65 1.18 -16.74 7.46
CA GLY A 65 2.64 -16.58 7.54
C GLY A 65 3.36 -16.43 6.19
N LEU A 66 2.66 -16.24 5.08
CA LEU A 66 3.29 -15.92 3.79
C LEU A 66 4.02 -14.56 3.88
N ALA A 67 3.33 -13.52 4.29
CA ALA A 67 3.93 -12.26 4.70
C ALA A 67 4.22 -12.31 6.20
N MET A 68 5.47 -12.04 6.58
CA MET A 68 5.88 -12.09 7.99
C MET A 68 5.18 -11.02 8.82
N THR A 69 4.36 -11.45 9.76
CA THR A 69 3.79 -10.56 10.77
C THR A 69 4.81 -10.36 11.89
N SER A 70 5.27 -9.14 12.10
CA SER A 70 6.19 -8.81 13.18
C SER A 70 5.51 -7.87 14.17
N ALA A 71 5.48 -8.26 15.44
CA ALA A 71 5.10 -7.36 16.53
C ALA A 71 6.18 -6.29 16.77
N THR A 72 7.42 -6.56 16.32
CA THR A 72 8.52 -5.61 16.46
C THR A 72 8.58 -4.71 15.22
N PRO A 73 8.33 -3.41 15.38
CA PRO A 73 8.41 -2.47 14.28
C PRO A 73 9.81 -2.42 13.68
N GLY A 74 9.96 -2.36 12.36
CA GLY A 74 11.23 -2.10 11.66
C GLY A 74 11.99 -3.29 11.13
N LYS A 75 11.44 -4.49 11.14
CA LYS A 75 12.14 -5.67 10.59
C LYS A 75 12.15 -5.72 9.06
N THR A 76 11.15 -5.17 8.39
CA THR A 76 11.04 -5.27 6.93
C THR A 76 11.53 -3.98 6.26
N MET A 77 12.80 -3.98 5.85
CA MET A 77 13.38 -2.95 4.97
C MET A 77 13.41 -3.44 3.51
N LEU A 78 12.65 -4.48 3.20
CA LEU A 78 12.78 -5.22 1.97
C LEU A 78 11.50 -5.08 1.14
N ILE A 79 11.68 -5.07 -0.16
CA ILE A 79 10.63 -5.26 -1.14
C ILE A 79 10.43 -6.77 -1.24
N ASN A 80 9.26 -7.28 -0.85
CA ASN A 80 8.96 -8.70 -0.91
C ASN A 80 7.96 -8.99 -2.03
N HIS A 81 8.32 -9.89 -2.95
CA HIS A 81 7.45 -10.30 -4.04
C HIS A 81 6.83 -11.67 -3.75
N PHE A 82 5.51 -11.75 -3.91
CA PHE A 82 4.73 -12.99 -3.83
C PHE A 82 4.06 -13.23 -5.18
N LEU A 83 4.39 -14.33 -5.84
CA LEU A 83 3.78 -14.74 -7.11
C LEU A 83 2.40 -15.33 -6.84
N ILE A 84 1.38 -14.80 -7.49
CA ILE A 84 -0.01 -15.20 -7.32
C ILE A 84 -0.51 -15.85 -8.59
N ASN A 85 -1.10 -17.04 -8.45
CA ASN A 85 -1.67 -17.81 -9.56
C ASN A 85 -0.73 -17.93 -10.78
N LYS A 86 0.58 -17.84 -10.56
CA LYS A 86 1.64 -17.87 -11.60
C LYS A 86 1.48 -16.80 -12.70
N SER A 87 0.80 -15.69 -12.41
CA SER A 87 0.43 -14.70 -13.44
C SER A 87 0.55 -13.23 -13.00
N TRP A 88 0.67 -12.91 -11.71
CA TRP A 88 0.82 -11.57 -11.18
C TRP A 88 1.47 -11.57 -9.80
N TYR A 89 1.87 -10.40 -9.30
CA TYR A 89 2.53 -10.30 -8.01
C TYR A 89 1.74 -9.45 -7.01
N ILE A 90 1.71 -9.90 -5.76
CA ILE A 90 1.57 -9.03 -4.60
C ILE A 90 2.96 -8.59 -4.17
N VAL A 91 3.14 -7.29 -3.93
CA VAL A 91 4.42 -6.74 -3.48
C VAL A 91 4.23 -6.05 -2.14
N ASP A 92 4.95 -6.53 -1.13
CA ASP A 92 4.95 -5.97 0.22
C ASP A 92 6.12 -4.98 0.35
N LEU A 93 5.82 -3.68 0.37
CA LEU A 93 6.83 -2.63 0.50
C LEU A 93 7.15 -2.34 1.97
N PRO A 94 8.36 -1.82 2.27
CA PRO A 94 8.66 -1.28 3.58
C PRO A 94 7.63 -0.25 4.01
N GLY A 95 7.29 -0.21 5.29
CA GLY A 95 6.41 0.84 5.83
C GLY A 95 7.10 2.19 5.88
N TYR A 96 6.38 3.27 5.62
CA TYR A 96 6.86 4.63 5.83
C TYR A 96 6.61 5.13 7.28
N GLY A 97 7.17 6.30 7.63
CA GLY A 97 6.88 6.95 8.91
C GLY A 97 7.52 6.30 10.15
N TYR A 98 8.66 5.66 9.98
CA TYR A 98 9.31 4.93 11.05
C TYR A 98 10.19 5.83 11.94
N ALA A 99 9.61 6.40 13.02
CA ALA A 99 10.28 7.34 13.92
C ALA A 99 11.41 6.73 14.79
N LYS A 100 11.42 5.41 15.01
CA LYS A 100 12.38 4.74 15.91
C LYS A 100 13.77 4.46 15.30
N ARG A 101 14.00 4.84 14.04
CA ARG A 101 15.31 4.70 13.39
C ARG A 101 16.00 6.05 13.32
N GLY A 102 17.31 6.05 13.47
CA GLY A 102 18.08 7.26 13.20
C GLY A 102 17.88 7.75 11.76
N GLN A 103 18.16 9.00 11.52
CA GLN A 103 17.94 9.70 10.25
C GLN A 103 18.41 8.92 9.01
N LYS A 104 19.62 8.32 9.07
CA LYS A 104 20.16 7.48 7.98
C LYS A 104 19.29 6.28 7.61
N GLY A 105 18.69 5.63 8.63
CA GLY A 105 17.80 4.48 8.37
C GLY A 105 16.46 4.88 7.77
N GLN A 106 15.93 6.05 8.11
CA GLN A 106 14.72 6.61 7.51
C GLN A 106 14.96 6.98 6.05
N GLU A 107 16.07 7.67 5.75
CA GLU A 107 16.45 8.03 4.38
C GLU A 107 16.66 6.80 3.49
N GLN A 108 17.25 5.74 4.02
CA GLN A 108 17.43 4.49 3.26
C GLN A 108 16.09 3.85 2.90
N ILE A 109 15.15 3.75 3.85
CA ILE A 109 13.80 3.23 3.58
C ILE A 109 13.07 4.10 2.55
N LYS A 110 13.13 5.42 2.71
CA LYS A 110 12.54 6.37 1.78
C LYS A 110 13.06 6.14 0.35
N ARG A 111 14.38 6.03 0.17
CA ARG A 111 14.99 5.75 -1.14
C ARG A 111 14.53 4.42 -1.75
N ILE A 112 14.39 3.36 -0.95
CA ILE A 112 13.90 2.06 -1.42
C ILE A 112 12.47 2.18 -1.92
N ILE A 113 11.60 2.86 -1.15
CA ILE A 113 10.19 3.07 -1.50
C ILE A 113 10.08 3.91 -2.79
N GLU A 114 10.72 5.07 -2.83
CA GLU A 114 10.69 5.98 -3.98
C GLU A 114 11.26 5.34 -5.24
N SER A 115 12.39 4.62 -5.12
CA SER A 115 13.00 3.91 -6.24
C SER A 115 12.04 2.86 -6.81
N TYR A 116 11.35 2.08 -5.97
CA TYR A 116 10.38 1.11 -6.45
C TYR A 116 9.19 1.80 -7.12
N ILE A 117 8.58 2.75 -6.45
CA ILE A 117 7.36 3.41 -6.93
C ILE A 117 7.59 4.14 -8.26
N LEU A 118 8.73 4.85 -8.40
CA LEU A 118 8.99 5.68 -9.58
C LEU A 118 9.65 4.94 -10.74
N GLN A 119 10.27 3.79 -10.51
CA GLN A 119 11.05 3.08 -11.55
C GLN A 119 10.46 1.73 -11.94
N ARG A 120 9.46 1.21 -11.18
CA ARG A 120 8.92 -0.12 -11.46
C ARG A 120 7.76 -0.05 -12.44
N GLU A 121 8.05 -0.28 -13.72
CA GLU A 121 7.07 -0.22 -14.82
C GLU A 121 5.92 -1.24 -14.66
N GLN A 122 6.17 -2.39 -14.01
CA GLN A 122 5.17 -3.42 -13.78
C GLN A 122 4.17 -3.08 -12.68
N MET A 123 4.44 -2.04 -11.87
CA MET A 123 3.53 -1.61 -10.82
C MET A 123 2.24 -1.03 -11.41
N THR A 124 1.16 -1.79 -11.28
CA THR A 124 -0.16 -1.42 -11.81
C THR A 124 -0.93 -0.51 -10.86
N CYS A 125 -0.84 -0.80 -9.56
CA CYS A 125 -1.52 0.00 -8.53
C CYS A 125 -0.79 -0.15 -7.19
N LEU A 126 -0.71 0.95 -6.45
CA LEU A 126 -0.23 0.99 -5.08
C LEU A 126 -1.39 1.07 -4.10
N PHE A 127 -1.56 0.09 -3.22
CA PHE A 127 -2.54 0.13 -2.13
C PHE A 127 -1.92 0.75 -0.90
N VAL A 128 -2.40 1.94 -0.51
CA VAL A 128 -1.95 2.68 0.67
C VAL A 128 -2.85 2.33 1.84
N LEU A 129 -2.31 1.58 2.81
CA LEU A 129 -3.06 1.13 3.98
C LEU A 129 -3.03 2.17 5.09
N ILE A 130 -4.21 2.48 5.61
CA ILE A 130 -4.41 3.47 6.66
C ILE A 130 -5.24 2.86 7.79
N ASP A 131 -4.76 2.99 9.03
CA ASP A 131 -5.49 2.56 10.22
C ASP A 131 -6.61 3.55 10.54
N ILE A 132 -7.85 3.22 10.16
CA ILE A 132 -9.00 4.12 10.28
C ILE A 132 -9.42 4.43 11.73
N ARG A 133 -8.84 3.76 12.71
CA ARG A 133 -9.09 4.07 14.12
C ARG A 133 -8.43 5.37 14.57
N LEU A 134 -7.43 5.83 13.82
CA LEU A 134 -6.67 7.04 14.09
C LEU A 134 -7.27 8.21 13.30
N ALA A 135 -7.20 9.40 13.89
CA ALA A 135 -7.46 10.62 13.12
C ALA A 135 -6.49 10.73 11.93
N PRO A 136 -6.81 11.48 10.87
CA PRO A 136 -5.90 11.71 9.75
C PRO A 136 -4.52 12.14 10.23
N GLN A 137 -3.50 11.46 9.77
CA GLN A 137 -2.12 11.73 10.17
C GLN A 137 -1.41 12.50 9.04
N ALA A 138 -0.72 13.59 9.39
CA ALA A 138 -0.01 14.42 8.41
C ALA A 138 0.89 13.58 7.47
N ILE A 139 1.62 12.61 8.02
CA ILE A 139 2.50 11.74 7.23
C ILE A 139 1.77 10.89 6.18
N ASP A 140 0.51 10.47 6.46
CA ASP A 140 -0.29 9.71 5.50
C ASP A 140 -0.81 10.65 4.40
N LEU A 141 -1.21 11.88 4.76
CA LEU A 141 -1.65 12.91 3.82
C LEU A 141 -0.50 13.37 2.92
N GLU A 142 0.66 13.70 3.49
CA GLU A 142 1.87 14.07 2.77
C GLU A 142 2.31 12.97 1.79
N PHE A 143 2.20 11.71 2.20
CA PHE A 143 2.56 10.59 1.33
C PHE A 143 1.59 10.45 0.15
N THR A 144 0.28 10.58 0.38
CA THR A 144 -0.71 10.52 -0.71
C THR A 144 -0.60 11.73 -1.65
N GLU A 145 -0.30 12.93 -1.13
CA GLU A 145 -0.01 14.11 -1.92
C GLU A 145 1.19 13.87 -2.84
N TRP A 146 2.30 13.39 -2.28
CA TRP A 146 3.50 13.06 -3.05
C TRP A 146 3.22 12.02 -4.16
N LEU A 147 2.37 11.01 -3.91
CA LEU A 147 1.95 10.05 -4.93
C LEU A 147 1.21 10.74 -6.08
N GLY A 148 0.30 11.66 -5.75
CA GLY A 148 -0.45 12.44 -6.73
C GLY A 148 0.43 13.35 -7.58
N GLU A 149 1.36 14.07 -6.95
CA GLU A 149 2.32 14.93 -7.63
C GLU A 149 3.20 14.17 -8.64
N ASN A 150 3.50 12.90 -8.34
CA ASN A 150 4.29 12.03 -9.22
C ASN A 150 3.44 11.19 -10.17
N GLY A 151 2.11 11.39 -10.23
CA GLY A 151 1.22 10.67 -11.14
C GLY A 151 1.15 9.17 -10.87
N VAL A 152 1.39 8.73 -9.64
CA VAL A 152 1.39 7.32 -9.25
C VAL A 152 -0.03 6.80 -9.11
N PRO A 153 -0.44 5.72 -9.79
CA PRO A 153 -1.76 5.12 -9.61
C PRO A 153 -1.84 4.44 -8.23
N PHE A 154 -2.76 4.90 -7.37
CA PHE A 154 -2.95 4.30 -6.05
C PHE A 154 -4.42 4.26 -5.62
N ALA A 155 -4.71 3.45 -4.61
CA ALA A 155 -5.98 3.42 -3.90
C ALA A 155 -5.73 3.35 -2.38
N ILE A 156 -6.60 3.98 -1.60
CA ILE A 156 -6.54 3.94 -0.14
C ILE A 156 -7.30 2.69 0.35
N VAL A 157 -6.72 1.99 1.33
CA VAL A 157 -7.36 0.86 2.00
C VAL A 157 -7.44 1.17 3.50
N PHE A 158 -8.63 1.47 3.97
CA PHE A 158 -8.88 1.65 5.40
C PHE A 158 -8.88 0.30 6.12
N THR A 159 -7.91 0.11 7.01
CA THR A 159 -7.76 -1.12 7.79
C THR A 159 -8.36 -0.98 9.18
N LYS A 160 -8.59 -2.12 9.85
CA LYS A 160 -9.09 -2.22 11.24
C LYS A 160 -10.47 -1.59 11.44
N ALA A 161 -11.25 -1.48 10.40
CA ALA A 161 -12.63 -0.98 10.45
C ALA A 161 -13.50 -1.81 11.41
N ASP A 162 -13.21 -3.11 11.55
CA ASP A 162 -13.86 -4.05 12.48
C ASP A 162 -13.69 -3.67 13.96
N LYS A 163 -12.73 -2.81 14.29
CA LYS A 163 -12.48 -2.32 15.66
C LYS A 163 -13.33 -1.10 16.02
N LEU A 164 -14.00 -0.48 15.06
CA LEU A 164 -14.87 0.66 15.30
C LEU A 164 -16.33 0.19 15.38
N LYS A 165 -17.02 0.60 16.45
CA LYS A 165 -18.42 0.25 16.72
C LYS A 165 -19.34 1.46 16.52
N GLY A 166 -20.60 1.21 16.15
CA GLY A 166 -21.69 2.17 16.20
C GLY A 166 -21.43 3.45 15.43
N GLY A 167 -21.54 3.49 14.14
CA GLY A 167 -21.44 4.72 13.34
C GLY A 167 -20.05 5.42 13.28
N ARG A 168 -19.15 5.12 14.20
CA ARG A 168 -17.81 5.74 14.26
C ARG A 168 -16.99 5.52 13.00
N LEU A 169 -17.20 4.39 12.33
CA LEU A 169 -16.48 4.10 11.07
C LEU A 169 -16.77 5.18 10.02
N ASN A 170 -18.05 5.48 9.79
CA ASN A 170 -18.43 6.50 8.81
C ASN A 170 -17.93 7.90 9.21
N THR A 171 -17.95 8.21 10.51
CA THR A 171 -17.42 9.48 11.03
C THR A 171 -15.93 9.61 10.69
N HIS A 172 -15.11 8.60 11.02
CA HIS A 172 -13.67 8.62 10.74
C HIS A 172 -13.36 8.63 9.25
N ILE A 173 -14.11 7.87 8.44
CA ILE A 173 -13.95 7.91 6.97
C ILE A 173 -14.24 9.34 6.46
N ASN A 174 -15.35 9.94 6.89
CA ASN A 174 -15.70 11.29 6.47
C ASN A 174 -14.65 12.32 6.89
N GLU A 175 -14.15 12.26 8.13
CA GLU A 175 -13.06 13.12 8.59
C GLU A 175 -11.83 12.98 7.71
N TYR A 176 -11.46 11.75 7.32
CA TYR A 176 -10.33 11.50 6.44
C TYR A 176 -10.56 12.08 5.03
N LEU A 177 -11.75 11.88 4.48
CA LEU A 177 -12.11 12.38 3.15
C LEU A 177 -12.16 13.90 3.10
N GLU A 178 -12.64 14.57 4.16
CA GLU A 178 -12.62 16.03 4.24
C GLU A 178 -11.18 16.59 4.22
N GLN A 179 -10.25 15.94 4.92
CA GLN A 179 -8.83 16.35 4.86
C GLN A 179 -8.24 16.13 3.45
N LEU A 180 -8.58 15.03 2.78
CA LEU A 180 -8.12 14.80 1.41
C LEU A 180 -8.68 15.84 0.42
N LYS A 181 -9.91 16.32 0.60
CA LYS A 181 -10.51 17.36 -0.25
C LYS A 181 -9.76 18.70 -0.23
N GLU A 182 -8.96 18.95 0.79
CA GLU A 182 -8.11 20.14 0.84
C GLU A 182 -7.02 20.11 -0.25
N GLN A 183 -6.53 18.90 -0.58
CA GLN A 183 -5.43 18.66 -1.52
C GLN A 183 -5.91 18.15 -2.90
N TRP A 184 -7.04 17.43 -2.93
CA TRP A 184 -7.52 16.71 -4.11
C TRP A 184 -8.77 17.36 -4.70
N GLU A 185 -8.79 17.51 -6.03
CA GLU A 185 -9.99 17.90 -6.79
C GLU A 185 -10.96 16.73 -6.92
N GLU A 186 -10.43 15.56 -7.29
CA GLU A 186 -11.13 14.28 -7.29
C GLU A 186 -10.46 13.36 -6.27
N LEU A 187 -11.25 12.82 -5.34
CA LEU A 187 -10.71 11.95 -4.30
C LEU A 187 -10.11 10.66 -4.91
N PRO A 188 -8.95 10.20 -4.39
CA PRO A 188 -8.45 8.89 -4.78
C PRO A 188 -9.44 7.78 -4.39
N PRO A 189 -9.47 6.66 -5.11
CA PRO A 189 -10.27 5.49 -4.76
C PRO A 189 -9.95 4.99 -3.34
N TYR A 190 -10.98 4.51 -2.61
CA TYR A 190 -10.85 3.97 -1.24
C TYR A 190 -11.82 2.82 -0.98
#